data_3c607e3c1ecb548893ca52d45d2e4ed5
#
_entry.id   3c607e3c1ecb548893ca52d45d2e4ed5
#
_cell.length_a   1.000
_cell.length_b   1.000
_cell.length_c   1.000
_cell.angle_alpha   90.00
_cell.angle_beta   90.00
_cell.angle_gamma   90.00
#
_symmetry.space_group_name_H-M   'P 1'
#
loop_
_entity.id
_entity.type
_entity.pdbx_description
1 polymer ?
#
loop_
_entity_poly.entity_id
_entity_poly.type
_entity_poly.pdbx_seq_one_letter_code
_entity_poly.pdbx_strand_id
1 'polypeptide(L)'
;MLGTMPATMPATNHSPETLHCLLTRHIIETGHAPGLQKLADLAGLTEEKTAEVLRKLEEIHGVILVPNSLRIWSLHPFALNPTSLWVSTATGGWWANCAWCSLGIWAAIKRDVNIFTSGGGEESSMDFSIESGQTRRKDLLMHFPYPPHTWWDNPFAPCANILFFSSEAQLDSWCLRHAHPRGSVLPIDVAVRLAELWFGDYASPDWVRKTPARAAEIFNELGLDKSFWKMSGSFR
;
A
#
# COMPACT_ATOMS: atom_id res chain seq x y z
N MET A 1 -15.41 -12.21 -28.05
CA MET A 1 -16.68 -12.39 -27.28
C MET A 1 -16.49 -11.61 -25.99
N LEU A 2 -17.14 -10.47 -25.86
CA LEU A 2 -17.13 -9.63 -24.65
C LEU A 2 -17.95 -10.35 -23.57
N GLY A 3 -17.26 -10.85 -22.55
CA GLY A 3 -17.90 -11.44 -21.39
C GLY A 3 -18.70 -10.38 -20.63
N THR A 4 -19.97 -10.64 -20.47
CA THR A 4 -20.93 -9.87 -19.68
C THR A 4 -20.40 -9.62 -18.28
N MET A 5 -20.38 -8.34 -17.89
CA MET A 5 -20.13 -7.93 -16.49
C MET A 5 -21.14 -8.64 -15.56
N PRO A 6 -20.70 -9.25 -14.47
CA PRO A 6 -21.64 -9.75 -13.48
C PRO A 6 -22.21 -8.60 -12.67
N ALA A 7 -23.53 -8.59 -12.64
CA ALA A 7 -24.48 -8.13 -11.65
C ALA A 7 -24.05 -7.01 -10.68
N THR A 8 -24.83 -5.94 -10.75
CA THR A 8 -25.18 -4.99 -9.70
C THR A 8 -24.91 -5.54 -8.29
N MET A 9 -23.99 -4.91 -7.58
CA MET A 9 -23.84 -5.14 -6.13
C MET A 9 -25.16 -4.81 -5.43
N PRO A 10 -25.56 -5.60 -4.42
CA PRO A 10 -26.76 -5.31 -3.67
C PRO A 10 -26.67 -3.91 -3.06
N ALA A 11 -27.78 -3.20 -3.10
CA ALA A 11 -27.91 -1.84 -2.60
C ALA A 11 -27.49 -1.70 -1.13
N THR A 12 -26.73 -0.60 -0.85
CA THR A 12 -26.72 0.12 0.41
C THR A 12 -25.85 -0.40 1.55
N ASN A 13 -24.54 -0.42 1.34
CA ASN A 13 -23.68 -0.05 2.47
C ASN A 13 -22.77 1.11 2.00
N HIS A 14 -23.19 2.34 2.27
CA HIS A 14 -22.45 3.56 1.92
C HIS A 14 -21.36 3.85 2.96
N SER A 15 -20.61 2.80 3.32
CA SER A 15 -19.55 2.89 4.32
C SER A 15 -18.21 3.33 3.68
N PRO A 16 -17.29 3.87 4.48
CA PRO A 16 -15.91 4.15 4.03
C PRO A 16 -15.24 2.92 3.41
N GLU A 17 -15.50 1.72 3.94
CA GLU A 17 -14.91 0.46 3.46
C GLU A 17 -15.41 0.12 2.05
N THR A 18 -16.71 0.30 1.79
CA THR A 18 -17.26 0.12 0.43
C THR A 18 -16.63 1.09 -0.56
N LEU A 19 -16.48 2.36 -0.17
CA LEU A 19 -15.84 3.38 -1.01
C LEU A 19 -14.37 3.05 -1.27
N HIS A 20 -13.64 2.56 -0.26
CA HIS A 20 -12.26 2.10 -0.39
C HIS A 20 -12.13 0.97 -1.43
N CYS A 21 -13.02 -0.04 -1.36
CA CYS A 21 -13.03 -1.14 -2.32
C CYS A 21 -13.28 -0.65 -3.76
N LEU A 22 -14.26 0.24 -3.97
CA LEU A 22 -14.57 0.83 -5.28
C LEU A 22 -13.39 1.62 -5.83
N LEU A 23 -12.77 2.46 -5.00
CA LEU A 23 -11.56 3.21 -5.36
C LEU A 23 -10.40 2.30 -5.73
N THR A 24 -10.13 1.29 -4.91
CA THR A 24 -9.05 0.31 -5.15
C THR A 24 -9.24 -0.40 -6.48
N ARG A 25 -10.43 -0.90 -6.77
CA ARG A 25 -10.75 -1.58 -8.03
C ARG A 25 -10.61 -0.65 -9.23
N HIS A 26 -11.12 0.58 -9.12
CA HIS A 26 -11.00 1.56 -10.20
C HIS A 26 -9.53 1.89 -10.50
N ILE A 27 -8.70 2.09 -9.47
CA ILE A 27 -7.27 2.35 -9.65
C ILE A 27 -6.54 1.15 -10.26
N ILE A 28 -6.89 -0.07 -9.85
CA ILE A 28 -6.34 -1.30 -10.46
C ILE A 28 -6.68 -1.37 -11.96
N GLU A 29 -7.89 -1.00 -12.35
CA GLU A 29 -8.35 -1.09 -13.73
C GLU A 29 -7.81 0.03 -14.61
N THR A 30 -7.69 1.24 -14.07
CA THR A 30 -7.43 2.46 -14.87
C THR A 30 -6.04 3.07 -14.66
N GLY A 31 -5.34 2.72 -13.59
CA GLY A 31 -4.07 3.30 -13.19
C GLY A 31 -4.16 4.67 -12.50
N HIS A 32 -5.36 5.22 -12.31
CA HIS A 32 -5.56 6.56 -11.72
C HIS A 32 -6.81 6.63 -10.84
N ALA A 33 -6.89 7.65 -9.97
CA ALA A 33 -8.09 7.88 -9.18
C ALA A 33 -9.23 8.47 -10.02
N PRO A 34 -10.49 8.12 -9.71
CA PRO A 34 -11.64 8.79 -10.32
C PRO A 34 -11.79 10.21 -9.76
N GLY A 35 -12.34 11.12 -10.55
CA GLY A 35 -12.89 12.38 -10.03
C GLY A 35 -14.14 12.14 -9.19
N LEU A 36 -14.55 13.17 -8.40
CA LEU A 36 -15.68 13.04 -7.46
C LEU A 36 -16.97 12.58 -8.14
N GLN A 37 -17.35 13.17 -9.27
CA GLN A 37 -18.53 12.77 -10.05
C GLN A 37 -18.49 11.29 -10.42
N LYS A 38 -17.35 10.83 -11.00
CA LYS A 38 -17.19 9.43 -11.37
C LYS A 38 -17.26 8.49 -10.17
N LEU A 39 -16.70 8.91 -9.04
CA LEU A 39 -16.76 8.15 -7.79
C LEU A 39 -18.19 8.06 -7.26
N ALA A 40 -18.96 9.15 -7.35
CA ALA A 40 -20.37 9.19 -6.99
C ALA A 40 -21.20 8.22 -7.87
N ASP A 41 -20.97 8.23 -9.18
CA ASP A 41 -21.61 7.30 -10.11
C ASP A 41 -21.30 5.84 -9.76
N LEU A 42 -20.03 5.52 -9.47
CA LEU A 42 -19.59 4.18 -9.07
C LEU A 42 -20.21 3.71 -7.75
N ALA A 43 -20.42 4.65 -6.81
CA ALA A 43 -20.98 4.37 -5.51
C ALA A 43 -22.53 4.41 -5.49
N GLY A 44 -23.15 4.91 -6.55
CA GLY A 44 -24.62 5.15 -6.59
C GLY A 44 -25.07 6.22 -5.60
N LEU A 45 -24.26 7.26 -5.39
CA LEU A 45 -24.46 8.34 -4.44
C LEU A 45 -24.52 9.70 -5.15
N THR A 46 -24.98 10.73 -4.42
CA THR A 46 -24.74 12.12 -4.84
C THR A 46 -23.28 12.51 -4.59
N GLU A 47 -22.80 13.57 -5.26
CA GLU A 47 -21.45 14.09 -5.02
C GLU A 47 -21.26 14.54 -3.57
N GLU A 48 -22.25 15.20 -2.97
CA GLU A 48 -22.21 15.66 -1.58
C GLU A 48 -22.05 14.47 -0.63
N LYS A 49 -22.84 13.42 -0.84
CA LYS A 49 -22.75 12.21 0.01
C LYS A 49 -21.43 11.46 -0.19
N THR A 50 -20.95 11.40 -1.42
CA THR A 50 -19.64 10.80 -1.73
C THR A 50 -18.52 11.59 -1.05
N ALA A 51 -18.57 12.92 -1.06
CA ALA A 51 -17.62 13.76 -0.37
C ALA A 51 -17.60 13.52 1.15
N GLU A 52 -18.77 13.36 1.78
CA GLU A 52 -18.87 13.02 3.21
C GLU A 52 -18.21 11.66 3.51
N VAL A 53 -18.50 10.64 2.71
CA VAL A 53 -17.94 9.30 2.91
C VAL A 53 -16.44 9.29 2.64
N LEU A 54 -15.96 10.03 1.63
CA LEU A 54 -14.55 10.17 1.31
C LEU A 54 -13.76 10.83 2.46
N ARG A 55 -14.32 11.86 3.12
CA ARG A 55 -13.71 12.46 4.31
C ARG A 55 -13.66 11.50 5.50
N LYS A 56 -14.70 10.71 5.71
CA LYS A 56 -14.68 9.65 6.74
C LYS A 56 -13.62 8.59 6.43
N LEU A 57 -13.43 8.26 5.16
CA LEU A 57 -12.36 7.35 4.75
C LEU A 57 -10.98 7.94 5.03
N GLU A 58 -10.80 9.26 4.86
CA GLU A 58 -9.57 9.97 5.23
C GLU A 58 -9.34 9.95 6.76
N GLU A 59 -10.38 10.20 7.57
CA GLU A 59 -10.29 10.16 9.03
C GLU A 59 -9.79 8.81 9.57
N ILE A 60 -10.13 7.72 8.90
CA ILE A 60 -9.64 6.38 9.25
C ILE A 60 -8.34 6.00 8.49
N HIS A 61 -7.68 6.95 7.87
CA HIS A 61 -6.46 6.74 7.06
C HIS A 61 -6.61 5.71 5.92
N GLY A 62 -7.81 5.51 5.41
CA GLY A 62 -8.07 4.67 4.24
C GLY A 62 -7.69 5.34 2.93
N VAL A 63 -7.61 6.67 2.91
CA VAL A 63 -7.19 7.50 1.79
C VAL A 63 -6.42 8.71 2.30
N ILE A 64 -5.59 9.31 1.48
CA ILE A 64 -4.95 10.60 1.73
C ILE A 64 -5.40 11.56 0.64
N LEU A 65 -5.98 12.69 1.05
CA LEU A 65 -6.44 13.74 0.14
C LEU A 65 -5.40 14.85 0.00
N VAL A 66 -5.45 15.56 -1.12
CA VAL A 66 -4.72 16.81 -1.28
C VAL A 66 -5.32 17.83 -0.30
N PRO A 67 -4.51 18.57 0.48
CA PRO A 67 -5.02 19.54 1.43
C PRO A 67 -6.06 20.49 0.83
N ASN A 68 -7.15 20.72 1.58
CA ASN A 68 -8.28 21.57 1.18
C ASN A 68 -8.97 21.15 -0.13
N SER A 69 -8.95 19.87 -0.45
CA SER A 69 -9.46 19.32 -1.70
C SER A 69 -10.12 17.96 -1.45
N LEU A 70 -10.88 17.46 -2.44
CA LEU A 70 -11.37 16.09 -2.49
C LEU A 70 -10.55 15.25 -3.49
N ARG A 71 -9.45 15.81 -4.01
CA ARG A 71 -8.56 15.09 -4.91
C ARG A 71 -7.72 14.10 -4.12
N ILE A 72 -7.74 12.85 -4.54
CA ILE A 72 -6.99 11.78 -3.89
C ILE A 72 -5.51 11.92 -4.22
N TRP A 73 -4.67 12.00 -3.18
CA TRP A 73 -3.22 12.01 -3.29
C TRP A 73 -2.64 10.59 -3.29
N SER A 74 -3.18 9.74 -2.41
CA SER A 74 -2.74 8.37 -2.25
C SER A 74 -3.87 7.50 -1.72
N LEU A 75 -3.96 6.29 -2.22
CA LEU A 75 -4.76 5.20 -1.66
C LEU A 75 -3.83 4.00 -1.50
N HIS A 76 -3.32 3.79 -0.29
CA HIS A 76 -2.36 2.70 -0.07
C HIS A 76 -2.88 1.37 -0.63
N PRO A 77 -2.04 0.61 -1.36
CA PRO A 77 -0.61 0.83 -1.60
C PRO A 77 -0.28 1.76 -2.79
N PHE A 78 -1.26 2.30 -3.51
CA PHE A 78 -1.09 3.11 -4.72
C PHE A 78 -0.74 4.56 -4.39
N ALA A 79 0.37 5.06 -4.96
CA ALA A 79 0.63 6.48 -5.10
C ALA A 79 -0.04 6.98 -6.40
N LEU A 80 -0.70 8.14 -6.35
CA LEU A 80 -1.35 8.73 -7.52
C LEU A 80 -0.51 9.86 -8.13
N ASN A 81 0.75 9.88 -7.75
CA ASN A 81 1.79 10.77 -8.26
C ASN A 81 3.06 9.94 -8.50
N PRO A 82 3.94 10.34 -9.42
CA PRO A 82 5.22 9.67 -9.63
C PRO A 82 6.05 9.57 -8.35
N THR A 83 6.65 8.40 -8.15
CA THR A 83 7.58 8.10 -7.05
C THR A 83 8.82 7.39 -7.62
N SER A 84 9.75 6.98 -6.75
CA SER A 84 10.90 6.15 -7.14
C SER A 84 10.55 4.66 -7.33
N LEU A 85 9.27 4.27 -7.20
CA LEU A 85 8.83 2.87 -7.28
C LEU A 85 7.71 2.72 -8.31
N TRP A 86 8.02 2.04 -9.39
CA TRP A 86 7.06 1.69 -10.43
C TRP A 86 6.80 0.19 -10.44
N VAL A 87 5.53 -0.18 -10.38
CA VAL A 87 5.07 -1.58 -10.45
C VAL A 87 4.32 -1.77 -11.74
N SER A 88 4.71 -2.72 -12.57
CA SER A 88 4.09 -2.95 -13.86
C SER A 88 3.70 -4.40 -14.09
N THR A 89 2.69 -4.58 -14.94
CA THR A 89 2.30 -5.85 -15.56
C THR A 89 2.44 -5.70 -17.08
N ALA A 90 2.09 -6.74 -17.82
CA ALA A 90 2.05 -6.68 -19.29
C ALA A 90 1.02 -5.66 -19.84
N THR A 91 0.03 -5.25 -19.04
CA THR A 91 -1.11 -4.43 -19.49
C THR A 91 -1.22 -3.07 -18.82
N GLY A 92 -0.37 -2.74 -17.88
CA GLY A 92 -0.41 -1.45 -17.17
C GLY A 92 0.52 -1.42 -15.98
N GLY A 93 0.49 -0.31 -15.24
CA GLY A 93 1.34 -0.16 -14.08
C GLY A 93 0.87 0.96 -13.15
N TRP A 94 1.49 1.03 -11.99
CA TRP A 94 1.13 1.91 -10.89
C TRP A 94 2.36 2.39 -10.15
N TRP A 95 2.31 3.61 -9.65
CA TRP A 95 3.28 4.11 -8.69
C TRP A 95 2.96 3.56 -7.29
N ALA A 96 3.99 3.19 -6.55
CA ALA A 96 3.87 2.76 -5.16
C ALA A 96 4.39 3.84 -4.20
N ASN A 97 3.80 3.98 -3.01
CA ASN A 97 4.25 4.96 -2.03
C ASN A 97 5.62 4.62 -1.42
N CYS A 98 5.94 3.34 -1.31
CA CYS A 98 7.18 2.83 -0.70
C CYS A 98 7.48 1.40 -1.15
N ALA A 99 8.62 0.86 -0.73
CA ALA A 99 9.00 -0.51 -1.04
C ALA A 99 7.95 -1.54 -0.59
N TRP A 100 7.40 -1.40 0.61
CA TRP A 100 6.33 -2.27 1.08
C TRP A 100 5.04 -2.12 0.25
N CYS A 101 4.69 -0.89 -0.11
CA CYS A 101 3.56 -0.61 -1.00
C CYS A 101 3.74 -1.22 -2.40
N SER A 102 4.96 -1.30 -2.93
CA SER A 102 5.17 -1.96 -4.23
C SER A 102 4.83 -3.46 -4.19
N LEU A 103 5.19 -4.15 -3.11
CA LEU A 103 4.74 -5.52 -2.85
C LEU A 103 3.23 -5.56 -2.55
N GLY A 104 2.70 -4.52 -1.91
CA GLY A 104 1.27 -4.37 -1.64
C GLY A 104 0.42 -4.26 -2.91
N ILE A 105 0.92 -3.58 -3.95
CA ILE A 105 0.26 -3.54 -5.26
C ILE A 105 0.17 -4.95 -5.83
N TRP A 106 1.28 -5.71 -5.85
CA TRP A 106 1.26 -7.11 -6.27
C TRP A 106 0.19 -7.91 -5.51
N ALA A 107 0.17 -7.81 -4.18
CA ALA A 107 -0.76 -8.55 -3.33
C ALA A 107 -2.24 -8.18 -3.61
N ALA A 108 -2.53 -6.89 -3.85
CA ALA A 108 -3.88 -6.41 -4.14
C ALA A 108 -4.38 -6.80 -5.52
N ILE A 109 -3.50 -6.77 -6.54
CA ILE A 109 -3.89 -7.09 -7.94
C ILE A 109 -3.86 -8.59 -8.25
N LYS A 110 -3.15 -9.39 -7.44
CA LYS A 110 -3.02 -10.86 -7.58
C LYS A 110 -2.53 -11.29 -8.97
N ARG A 111 -1.57 -10.57 -9.52
CA ARG A 111 -0.93 -10.85 -10.81
C ARG A 111 0.57 -10.70 -10.69
N ASP A 112 1.31 -11.39 -11.53
CA ASP A 112 2.76 -11.24 -11.62
C ASP A 112 3.11 -9.81 -12.02
N VAL A 113 4.16 -9.26 -11.40
CA VAL A 113 4.59 -7.88 -11.59
C VAL A 113 6.10 -7.77 -11.77
N ASN A 114 6.52 -6.69 -12.44
CA ASN A 114 7.88 -6.18 -12.39
C ASN A 114 7.92 -4.91 -11.55
N ILE A 115 8.88 -4.80 -10.66
CA ILE A 115 9.11 -3.66 -9.78
C ILE A 115 10.40 -2.98 -10.19
N PHE A 116 10.32 -1.68 -10.48
CA PHE A 116 11.45 -0.83 -10.84
C PHE A 116 11.66 0.21 -9.75
N THR A 117 12.88 0.30 -9.25
CA THR A 117 13.27 1.20 -8.16
C THR A 117 14.78 1.45 -8.18
N SER A 118 15.32 1.90 -7.06
CA SER A 118 16.76 2.01 -6.80
C SER A 118 17.06 1.68 -5.34
N GLY A 119 18.27 1.26 -5.05
CA GLY A 119 18.72 0.97 -3.70
C GLY A 119 18.71 2.24 -2.84
N GLY A 120 17.99 2.22 -1.72
CA GLY A 120 17.83 3.41 -0.88
C GLY A 120 17.18 4.62 -1.56
N GLY A 121 16.58 4.44 -2.74
CA GLY A 121 15.96 5.52 -3.52
C GLY A 121 16.94 6.40 -4.32
N GLU A 122 18.23 6.19 -4.23
CA GLU A 122 19.29 7.07 -4.80
C GLU A 122 20.45 6.33 -5.49
N GLU A 123 20.59 5.06 -5.24
CA GLU A 123 21.65 4.22 -5.82
C GLU A 123 21.31 3.77 -7.25
N SER A 124 22.12 2.89 -7.80
CA SER A 124 21.87 2.29 -9.11
C SER A 124 20.46 1.72 -9.23
N SER A 125 19.90 1.81 -10.41
CA SER A 125 18.58 1.26 -10.69
C SER A 125 18.53 -0.24 -10.35
N MET A 126 17.40 -0.64 -9.80
CA MET A 126 17.10 -2.00 -9.38
C MET A 126 15.78 -2.42 -10.00
N ASP A 127 15.75 -3.57 -10.63
CA ASP A 127 14.51 -4.18 -11.10
C ASP A 127 14.44 -5.66 -10.68
N PHE A 128 13.24 -6.12 -10.40
CA PHE A 128 12.95 -7.51 -10.06
C PHE A 128 11.48 -7.84 -10.26
N SER A 129 11.18 -9.11 -10.47
CA SER A 129 9.80 -9.59 -10.59
C SER A 129 9.32 -10.30 -9.32
N ILE A 130 8.02 -10.24 -9.11
CA ILE A 130 7.28 -11.17 -8.23
C ILE A 130 6.41 -12.03 -9.14
N GLU A 131 6.72 -13.32 -9.20
CA GLU A 131 6.04 -14.32 -10.01
C GLU A 131 5.49 -15.41 -9.09
N SER A 132 4.19 -15.64 -9.13
CA SER A 132 3.51 -16.60 -8.24
C SER A 132 3.88 -16.42 -6.75
N GLY A 133 4.01 -15.17 -6.31
CA GLY A 133 4.35 -14.82 -4.92
C GLY A 133 5.82 -14.95 -4.55
N GLN A 134 6.70 -15.14 -5.51
CA GLN A 134 8.12 -15.33 -5.27
C GLN A 134 8.97 -14.39 -6.14
N THR A 135 10.17 -14.09 -5.67
CA THR A 135 11.20 -13.41 -6.46
C THR A 135 12.49 -14.22 -6.46
N ARG A 136 13.28 -14.09 -7.54
CA ARG A 136 14.63 -14.68 -7.63
C ARG A 136 15.67 -13.86 -6.86
N ARG A 137 15.38 -12.59 -6.56
CA ARG A 137 16.27 -11.67 -5.83
C ARG A 137 16.19 -11.91 -4.31
N LYS A 138 16.71 -13.06 -3.86
CA LYS A 138 16.74 -13.45 -2.45
C LYS A 138 17.70 -12.61 -1.58
N ASP A 139 18.57 -11.85 -2.21
CA ASP A 139 19.51 -10.91 -1.62
C ASP A 139 18.84 -9.63 -1.12
N LEU A 140 17.63 -9.31 -1.60
CA LEU A 140 16.96 -8.05 -1.26
C LEU A 140 16.52 -8.00 0.19
N LEU A 141 16.76 -6.83 0.77
CA LEU A 141 16.35 -6.43 2.11
C LEU A 141 15.33 -5.31 2.02
N MET A 142 14.32 -5.33 2.88
CA MET A 142 13.39 -4.23 3.05
C MET A 142 13.60 -3.58 4.42
N HIS A 143 13.84 -2.29 4.44
CA HIS A 143 14.10 -1.50 5.64
C HIS A 143 12.83 -0.82 6.14
N PHE A 144 12.58 -0.94 7.44
CA PHE A 144 11.52 -0.24 8.16
C PHE A 144 12.18 0.62 9.25
N PRO A 145 12.36 1.93 9.05
CA PRO A 145 13.05 2.80 10.02
C PRO A 145 12.23 3.05 11.28
N TYR A 146 10.90 3.06 11.17
CA TYR A 146 9.99 3.44 12.24
C TYR A 146 9.07 2.30 12.65
N PRO A 147 8.80 2.13 13.98
CA PRO A 147 7.94 1.05 14.45
C PRO A 147 6.47 1.27 14.05
N PRO A 148 5.69 0.19 13.84
CA PRO A 148 4.31 0.25 13.33
C PRO A 148 3.36 1.15 14.12
N HIS A 149 3.52 1.25 15.43
CA HIS A 149 2.65 2.07 16.28
C HIS A 149 2.77 3.58 15.99
N THR A 150 3.84 4.03 15.28
CA THR A 150 4.04 5.45 14.91
C THR A 150 3.58 5.76 13.48
N TRP A 151 3.18 4.76 12.68
CA TRP A 151 2.90 4.98 11.25
C TRP A 151 1.69 5.87 11.00
N TRP A 152 0.77 5.96 11.96
CA TRP A 152 -0.48 6.70 11.82
C TRP A 152 -0.39 8.14 12.30
N ASP A 153 0.65 8.49 13.06
CA ASP A 153 0.89 9.87 13.49
C ASP A 153 1.24 10.78 12.30
N ASN A 154 1.99 10.22 11.36
CA ASN A 154 2.32 10.85 10.08
C ASN A 154 2.57 9.77 9.02
N PRO A 155 1.55 9.37 8.25
CA PRO A 155 1.67 8.25 7.31
C PRO A 155 2.68 8.49 6.16
N PHE A 156 3.06 9.74 5.89
CA PHE A 156 4.07 10.05 4.87
C PHE A 156 5.48 9.70 5.32
N ALA A 157 5.82 9.92 6.59
CA ALA A 157 7.18 9.72 7.08
C ALA A 157 7.66 8.25 6.96
N PRO A 158 6.91 7.23 7.40
CA PRO A 158 7.30 5.85 7.17
C PRO A 158 7.31 5.49 5.68
N CYS A 159 6.29 5.88 4.91
CA CYS A 159 6.23 5.56 3.49
C CYS A 159 7.40 6.15 2.69
N ALA A 160 7.85 7.36 3.00
CA ALA A 160 9.01 7.95 2.33
C ALA A 160 10.32 7.17 2.59
N ASN A 161 10.41 6.38 3.65
CA ASN A 161 11.65 5.81 4.15
C ASN A 161 11.65 4.27 4.24
N ILE A 162 10.57 3.59 3.83
CA ILE A 162 10.57 2.13 3.64
C ILE A 162 11.12 1.84 2.25
N LEU A 163 12.36 1.36 2.18
CA LEU A 163 13.13 1.23 0.94
C LEU A 163 13.73 -0.17 0.80
N PHE A 164 14.13 -0.53 -0.43
CA PHE A 164 14.88 -1.73 -0.72
C PHE A 164 16.39 -1.48 -0.67
N PHE A 165 17.14 -2.49 -0.26
CA PHE A 165 18.60 -2.53 -0.27
C PHE A 165 19.09 -3.90 -0.73
N SER A 166 20.28 -3.94 -1.36
CA SER A 166 20.91 -5.17 -1.83
C SER A 166 21.86 -5.78 -0.79
N SER A 167 22.14 -5.06 0.30
CA SER A 167 23.01 -5.55 1.37
C SER A 167 22.84 -4.75 2.66
N GLU A 168 23.20 -5.35 3.79
CA GLU A 168 23.27 -4.68 5.09
C GLU A 168 24.25 -3.50 5.07
N ALA A 169 25.40 -3.64 4.39
CA ALA A 169 26.40 -2.56 4.30
C ALA A 169 25.86 -1.34 3.55
N GLN A 170 25.08 -1.54 2.48
CA GLN A 170 24.40 -0.46 1.75
C GLN A 170 23.38 0.24 2.66
N LEU A 171 22.57 -0.53 3.36
CA LEU A 171 21.59 -0.02 4.33
C LEU A 171 22.26 0.79 5.44
N ASP A 172 23.30 0.24 6.08
CA ASP A 172 23.99 0.92 7.20
C ASP A 172 24.63 2.24 6.75
N SER A 173 25.24 2.25 5.56
CA SER A 173 25.78 3.47 4.95
C SER A 173 24.68 4.50 4.68
N TRP A 174 23.52 4.06 4.17
CA TRP A 174 22.38 4.94 3.90
C TRP A 174 21.80 5.53 5.19
N CYS A 175 21.59 4.71 6.22
CA CYS A 175 21.10 5.16 7.52
C CYS A 175 22.02 6.23 8.13
N LEU A 176 23.34 6.02 8.03
CA LEU A 176 24.33 6.99 8.53
C LEU A 176 24.26 8.31 7.76
N ARG A 177 24.21 8.28 6.42
CA ARG A 177 24.16 9.49 5.58
C ARG A 177 22.89 10.32 5.82
N HIS A 178 21.76 9.66 5.99
CA HIS A 178 20.46 10.30 6.11
C HIS A 178 19.98 10.49 7.54
N ALA A 179 20.79 10.13 8.53
CA ALA A 179 20.46 10.20 9.96
C ALA A 179 19.14 9.46 10.30
N HIS A 180 18.86 8.35 9.61
CA HIS A 180 17.73 7.49 9.91
C HIS A 180 18.12 6.35 10.87
N PRO A 181 17.19 5.96 11.77
CA PRO A 181 17.42 4.79 12.60
C PRO A 181 17.49 3.53 11.75
N ARG A 182 18.30 2.56 12.17
CA ARG A 182 18.40 1.28 11.50
C ARG A 182 17.08 0.48 11.55
N GLY A 183 16.27 0.70 12.56
CA GLY A 183 14.94 0.11 12.68
C GLY A 183 14.92 -1.41 12.54
N SER A 184 13.97 -1.92 11.74
CA SER A 184 13.86 -3.34 11.41
C SER A 184 14.18 -3.58 9.93
N VAL A 185 14.83 -4.70 9.65
CA VAL A 185 15.19 -5.11 8.30
C VAL A 185 14.59 -6.50 8.05
N LEU A 186 13.85 -6.64 6.98
CA LEU A 186 13.21 -7.90 6.60
C LEU A 186 13.86 -8.46 5.33
N PRO A 187 14.18 -9.76 5.30
CA PRO A 187 14.43 -10.47 4.05
C PRO A 187 13.23 -10.35 3.11
N ILE A 188 13.47 -10.32 1.82
CA ILE A 188 12.43 -10.10 0.80
C ILE A 188 11.26 -11.10 0.92
N ASP A 189 11.52 -12.37 1.24
CA ASP A 189 10.47 -13.38 1.35
C ASP A 189 9.50 -13.08 2.50
N VAL A 190 10.03 -12.59 3.64
CA VAL A 190 9.21 -12.15 4.78
C VAL A 190 8.42 -10.90 4.42
N ALA A 191 9.04 -9.96 3.70
CA ALA A 191 8.39 -8.73 3.24
C ALA A 191 7.25 -9.00 2.23
N VAL A 192 7.44 -9.95 1.30
CA VAL A 192 6.40 -10.41 0.36
C VAL A 192 5.23 -11.01 1.13
N ARG A 193 5.51 -11.90 2.10
CA ARG A 193 4.45 -12.51 2.91
C ARG A 193 3.72 -11.48 3.77
N LEU A 194 4.43 -10.51 4.33
CA LEU A 194 3.83 -9.39 5.06
C LEU A 194 2.89 -8.57 4.16
N ALA A 195 3.31 -8.28 2.94
CA ALA A 195 2.49 -7.53 1.99
C ALA A 195 1.23 -8.32 1.59
N GLU A 196 1.33 -9.63 1.37
CA GLU A 196 0.20 -10.50 1.06
C GLU A 196 -0.85 -10.51 2.19
N LEU A 197 -0.41 -10.71 3.44
CA LEU A 197 -1.29 -10.73 4.60
C LEU A 197 -1.94 -9.37 4.88
N TRP A 198 -1.25 -8.28 4.53
CA TRP A 198 -1.73 -6.93 4.79
C TRP A 198 -2.63 -6.39 3.68
N PHE A 199 -2.22 -6.52 2.42
CA PHE A 199 -2.86 -5.88 1.26
C PHE A 199 -3.69 -6.81 0.39
N GLY A 200 -3.61 -8.13 0.59
CA GLY A 200 -4.23 -9.12 -0.30
C GLY A 200 -5.75 -9.09 -0.36
N ASP A 201 -6.40 -8.41 0.58
CA ASP A 201 -7.85 -8.22 0.66
C ASP A 201 -8.33 -6.83 0.24
N TYR A 202 -7.43 -5.90 -0.14
CA TYR A 202 -7.78 -4.49 -0.38
C TYR A 202 -8.80 -4.27 -1.52
N ALA A 203 -8.84 -5.12 -2.51
CA ALA A 203 -9.86 -5.10 -3.57
C ALA A 203 -11.10 -5.95 -3.24
N SER A 204 -11.18 -6.56 -2.04
CA SER A 204 -12.35 -7.32 -1.61
C SER A 204 -13.49 -6.42 -1.17
N PRO A 205 -14.75 -6.78 -1.48
CA PRO A 205 -15.91 -6.09 -0.93
C PRO A 205 -16.03 -6.25 0.60
N ASP A 206 -15.38 -7.26 1.16
CA ASP A 206 -15.34 -7.55 2.59
C ASP A 206 -14.16 -6.88 3.31
N TRP A 207 -13.43 -6.00 2.59
CA TRP A 207 -12.31 -5.30 3.20
C TRP A 207 -12.75 -4.46 4.40
N VAL A 208 -12.04 -4.63 5.48
CA VAL A 208 -12.12 -3.79 6.67
C VAL A 208 -10.73 -3.30 7.05
N ARG A 209 -10.68 -2.09 7.58
CA ARG A 209 -9.41 -1.55 8.09
C ARG A 209 -8.87 -2.48 9.18
N LYS A 210 -7.60 -2.84 9.06
CA LYS A 210 -6.94 -3.69 10.05
C LYS A 210 -6.83 -2.99 11.40
N THR A 211 -7.27 -3.66 12.45
CA THR A 211 -7.13 -3.19 13.83
C THR A 211 -5.71 -3.43 14.34
N PRO A 212 -5.28 -2.74 15.44
CA PRO A 212 -4.00 -3.03 16.09
C PRO A 212 -3.85 -4.52 16.49
N ALA A 213 -4.93 -5.16 16.92
CA ALA A 213 -4.94 -6.57 17.26
C ALA A 213 -4.65 -7.44 16.02
N ARG A 214 -5.33 -7.16 14.90
CA ARG A 214 -5.08 -7.89 13.64
C ARG A 214 -3.68 -7.67 13.11
N ALA A 215 -3.13 -6.45 13.22
CA ALA A 215 -1.75 -6.16 12.87
C ALA A 215 -0.76 -6.98 13.72
N ALA A 216 -0.98 -7.05 15.03
CA ALA A 216 -0.16 -7.85 15.92
C ALA A 216 -0.21 -9.36 15.58
N GLU A 217 -1.39 -9.90 15.22
CA GLU A 217 -1.53 -11.29 14.76
C GLU A 217 -0.68 -11.54 13.50
N ILE A 218 -0.74 -10.66 12.50
CA ILE A 218 0.06 -10.75 11.27
C ILE A 218 1.56 -10.73 11.59
N PHE A 219 1.99 -9.82 12.47
CA PHE A 219 3.40 -9.73 12.85
C PHE A 219 3.86 -11.00 13.57
N ASN A 220 3.05 -11.54 14.49
CA ASN A 220 3.36 -12.77 15.20
C ASN A 220 3.42 -13.99 14.25
N GLU A 221 2.49 -14.10 13.27
CA GLU A 221 2.51 -15.16 12.23
C GLU A 221 3.85 -15.19 11.49
N LEU A 222 4.46 -14.03 11.30
CA LEU A 222 5.74 -13.87 10.59
C LEU A 222 6.98 -13.94 11.51
N GLY A 223 6.80 -14.21 12.80
CA GLY A 223 7.91 -14.21 13.78
C GLY A 223 8.47 -12.80 14.04
N LEU A 224 7.69 -11.75 13.77
CA LEU A 224 8.05 -10.36 14.02
C LEU A 224 7.64 -9.98 15.45
N ASP A 225 8.27 -10.61 16.43
CA ASP A 225 7.93 -10.54 17.87
C ASP A 225 8.78 -9.52 18.66
N LYS A 226 9.82 -8.96 18.03
CA LYS A 226 10.70 -7.97 18.65
C LYS A 226 9.92 -6.71 19.06
N SER A 227 10.46 -5.96 20.03
CA SER A 227 9.86 -4.73 20.55
C SER A 227 9.50 -3.71 19.47
N PHE A 228 10.24 -3.68 18.36
CA PHE A 228 9.98 -2.85 17.20
C PHE A 228 8.59 -3.07 16.60
N TRP A 229 8.12 -4.33 16.52
CA TRP A 229 6.86 -4.71 15.87
C TRP A 229 5.66 -4.73 16.82
N LYS A 230 5.88 -4.43 18.11
CA LYS A 230 4.77 -4.39 19.06
C LYS A 230 3.83 -3.23 18.76
N MET A 231 2.55 -3.56 18.68
CA MET A 231 1.49 -2.57 18.58
C MET A 231 1.15 -2.07 19.98
N SER A 232 1.40 -0.78 20.25
CA SER A 232 0.98 -0.08 21.47
C SER A 232 0.01 1.03 21.08
N GLY A 233 -1.18 1.05 21.67
CA GLY A 233 -2.19 2.09 21.42
C GLY A 233 -3.26 1.73 20.39
N SER A 234 -4.14 2.67 20.10
CA SER A 234 -5.14 2.62 19.03
C SER A 234 -4.59 3.31 17.79
N PHE A 235 -4.93 2.84 16.60
CA PHE A 235 -4.83 3.65 15.39
C PHE A 235 -5.79 4.86 15.56
N ARG A 236 -5.27 6.03 15.83
CA ARG A 236 -6.05 7.27 15.84
C ARG A 236 -6.22 7.80 14.45
#